data_58deba3df10178c29a566ab59fd2fc4c
#
_entry.id   58deba3df10178c29a566ab59fd2fc4c
#
_cell.length_a   1.000
_cell.length_b   1.000
_cell.length_c   1.000
_cell.angle_alpha   90.00
_cell.angle_beta   90.00
_cell.angle_gamma   90.00
#
_symmetry.space_group_name_H-M   'P 1'
#
loop_
_entity.id
_entity.type
_entity.pdbx_description
1 polymer ?
#
loop_
_entity_poly.entity_id
_entity_poly.type
_entity_poly.pdbx_seq_one_letter_code
_entity_poly.pdbx_strand_id
1 'polypeptide(L)'
;MTMLEGNERREVAQRHTGAGFAIGRVLLAEAEPALLREWEALAADPLHPNPFYTHAALDALLTADPRAREGLQLICLRSTCGPDEGRLVGLLPWLRRGARIGWQRGGANYTSPYLPCGTPLIARDAPEGWAESLIGALSNGAEPMILRHVPVSGPIGDALLAALHDADASWRSLDPFARPVATPAQSYDAFTRRAYGRSRRKGLKRLRNALSADANLTVDSTIDPQACAAATETFLTLEAGGWKGAGGTALAQQDATRTMLGQLFRPDLPHGSRRVDQLLLDGRTIAISMSLVQDGTAFLWKTAYDETLRRHAPGIVLEDAIVQALHAEPALRGLDSCTLAPSPLQDLYDERLEIADLVIAPGWAGKALIGAEQRLRALRRRAAGWLRRIRG
;
A
#
# COMPACT_ATOMS: atom_id res chain seq x y z
N MET A 1 41.59 -32.11 -24.94
CA MET A 1 40.32 -31.70 -25.55
C MET A 1 39.48 -31.11 -24.44
N THR A 2 39.67 -29.81 -24.21
CA THR A 2 39.22 -29.06 -23.02
C THR A 2 37.92 -28.39 -23.40
N MET A 3 36.81 -28.79 -22.79
CA MET A 3 35.54 -28.11 -22.94
C MET A 3 35.59 -26.82 -22.10
N LEU A 4 35.53 -25.68 -22.77
CA LEU A 4 35.27 -24.37 -22.19
C LEU A 4 33.74 -24.24 -21.97
N GLU A 5 33.29 -24.45 -20.75
CA GLU A 5 31.96 -24.01 -20.35
C GLU A 5 31.95 -22.50 -20.23
N GLY A 6 31.34 -21.86 -21.20
CA GLY A 6 31.08 -20.44 -21.18
C GLY A 6 30.01 -20.09 -20.15
N ASN A 7 30.47 -19.46 -19.11
CA ASN A 7 29.60 -18.83 -18.09
C ASN A 7 29.04 -17.51 -18.71
N GLU A 8 27.98 -17.60 -19.48
CA GLU A 8 27.20 -16.42 -19.93
C GLU A 8 26.44 -15.88 -18.70
N ARG A 9 27.15 -15.05 -17.92
CA ARG A 9 26.48 -14.13 -17.00
C ARG A 9 25.58 -13.23 -17.86
N ARG A 10 24.26 -13.42 -17.73
CA ARG A 10 23.28 -12.46 -18.27
C ARG A 10 23.45 -11.13 -17.55
N GLU A 11 24.31 -10.26 -18.06
CA GLU A 11 24.35 -8.85 -17.72
C GLU A 11 22.96 -8.27 -17.96
N VAL A 12 22.29 -7.85 -16.87
CA VAL A 12 21.07 -7.07 -16.96
C VAL A 12 21.46 -5.75 -17.62
N ALA A 13 21.03 -5.53 -18.85
CA ALA A 13 21.39 -4.36 -19.65
C ALA A 13 21.04 -3.08 -18.88
N GLN A 14 22.06 -2.40 -18.36
CA GLN A 14 21.91 -1.05 -17.83
C GLN A 14 21.65 -0.12 -19.03
N ARG A 15 20.46 0.46 -19.08
CA ARG A 15 20.16 1.52 -20.07
C ARG A 15 20.32 2.85 -19.36
N HIS A 16 21.32 3.63 -19.79
CA HIS A 16 21.42 5.02 -19.37
C HIS A 16 20.27 5.79 -20.02
N THR A 17 19.35 6.27 -19.22
CA THR A 17 18.36 7.27 -19.62
C THR A 17 18.97 8.63 -19.27
N GLY A 18 19.12 9.52 -20.27
CA GLY A 18 19.80 10.81 -20.07
C GLY A 18 19.08 11.66 -19.02
N ALA A 19 19.68 11.88 -17.90
CA ALA A 19 19.41 12.84 -16.83
C ALA A 19 20.02 12.38 -15.48
N GLY A 20 21.20 11.72 -15.48
CA GLY A 20 21.89 11.40 -14.24
C GLY A 20 21.41 10.14 -13.52
N PHE A 21 20.71 9.21 -14.23
CA PHE A 21 20.24 7.94 -13.66
C PHE A 21 20.52 6.74 -14.56
N ALA A 22 20.86 5.62 -13.91
CA ALA A 22 20.92 4.29 -14.51
C ALA A 22 19.75 3.45 -14.00
N ILE A 23 19.06 2.75 -14.91
CA ILE A 23 17.94 1.88 -14.55
C ILE A 23 18.30 0.44 -14.87
N GLY A 24 18.23 -0.39 -13.83
CA GLY A 24 18.38 -1.83 -13.90
C GLY A 24 17.07 -2.56 -13.60
N ARG A 25 16.97 -3.81 -14.05
CA ARG A 25 15.88 -4.74 -13.70
C ARG A 25 16.50 -6.02 -13.15
N VAL A 26 16.11 -6.41 -11.96
CA VAL A 26 16.61 -7.60 -11.27
C VAL A 26 15.40 -8.47 -10.92
N LEU A 27 15.42 -9.78 -11.16
CA LEU A 27 14.42 -10.67 -10.61
C LEU A 27 14.56 -10.69 -9.08
N LEU A 28 13.46 -10.63 -8.35
CA LEU A 28 13.50 -10.66 -6.89
C LEU A 28 14.26 -11.88 -6.37
N ALA A 29 14.08 -13.03 -7.01
CA ALA A 29 14.78 -14.27 -6.67
C ALA A 29 16.31 -14.22 -6.89
N GLU A 30 16.78 -13.26 -7.68
CA GLU A 30 18.21 -13.03 -8.00
C GLU A 30 18.78 -11.81 -7.27
N ALA A 31 18.00 -11.19 -6.37
CA ALA A 31 18.45 -10.03 -5.62
C ALA A 31 19.57 -10.41 -4.65
N GLU A 32 20.76 -9.87 -4.89
CA GLU A 32 21.93 -10.11 -4.04
C GLU A 32 21.79 -9.40 -2.67
N PRO A 33 22.48 -9.90 -1.62
CA PRO A 33 22.42 -9.29 -0.29
C PRO A 33 22.84 -7.80 -0.27
N ALA A 34 23.66 -7.36 -1.21
CA ALA A 34 24.03 -5.96 -1.35
C ALA A 34 22.81 -5.11 -1.74
N LEU A 35 22.05 -5.53 -2.75
CA LEU A 35 20.82 -4.85 -3.17
C LEU A 35 19.78 -4.83 -2.04
N LEU A 36 19.64 -5.91 -1.26
CA LEU A 36 18.71 -5.96 -0.14
C LEU A 36 19.06 -4.91 0.93
N ARG A 37 20.34 -4.73 1.24
CA ARG A 37 20.80 -3.67 2.19
C ARG A 37 20.54 -2.26 1.65
N GLU A 38 20.80 -2.03 0.36
CA GLU A 38 20.48 -0.74 -0.29
C GLU A 38 18.98 -0.45 -0.30
N TRP A 39 18.18 -1.49 -0.50
CA TRP A 39 16.72 -1.38 -0.45
C TRP A 39 16.23 -1.01 0.96
N GLU A 40 16.78 -1.64 2.01
CA GLU A 40 16.47 -1.29 3.39
C GLU A 40 16.86 0.16 3.71
N ALA A 41 18.04 0.61 3.24
CA ALA A 41 18.47 2.00 3.39
C ALA A 41 17.54 2.99 2.66
N LEU A 42 17.14 2.68 1.42
CA LEU A 42 16.16 3.47 0.68
C LEU A 42 14.80 3.53 1.40
N ALA A 43 14.34 2.39 1.94
CA ALA A 43 13.08 2.31 2.64
C ALA A 43 13.09 3.03 4.01
N ALA A 44 14.28 3.31 4.58
CA ALA A 44 14.40 4.01 5.86
C ALA A 44 14.07 5.51 5.76
N ASP A 45 14.34 6.16 4.61
CA ASP A 45 14.05 7.59 4.39
C ASP A 45 13.46 7.85 2.99
N PRO A 46 12.22 7.43 2.74
CA PRO A 46 11.56 7.64 1.47
C PRO A 46 10.98 9.04 1.34
N LEU A 47 10.91 9.56 0.10
CA LEU A 47 10.21 10.80 -0.23
C LEU A 47 8.72 10.76 0.15
N HIS A 48 8.10 9.59 -0.02
CA HIS A 48 6.74 9.29 0.41
C HIS A 48 6.70 7.86 0.97
N PRO A 49 6.15 7.65 2.17
CA PRO A 49 6.15 6.33 2.78
C PRO A 49 5.29 5.33 2.00
N ASN A 50 5.81 4.12 1.82
CA ASN A 50 5.09 2.95 1.35
C ASN A 50 5.64 1.70 2.04
N PRO A 51 5.17 1.35 3.24
CA PRO A 51 5.69 0.22 4.00
C PRO A 51 5.47 -1.14 3.32
N PHE A 52 4.57 -1.21 2.34
CA PHE A 52 4.30 -2.43 1.57
C PHE A 52 5.40 -2.78 0.57
N TYR A 53 6.22 -1.80 0.20
CA TYR A 53 7.37 -1.98 -0.68
C TYR A 53 8.71 -2.05 0.10
N THR A 54 8.69 -2.14 1.42
CA THR A 54 9.88 -2.61 2.16
C THR A 54 10.14 -4.07 1.84
N HIS A 55 11.41 -4.51 1.84
CA HIS A 55 11.75 -5.90 1.52
C HIS A 55 10.99 -6.89 2.40
N ALA A 56 11.01 -6.69 3.72
CA ALA A 56 10.35 -7.57 4.67
C ALA A 56 8.82 -7.69 4.44
N ALA A 57 8.14 -6.57 4.15
CA ALA A 57 6.71 -6.60 3.91
C ALA A 57 6.36 -7.23 2.55
N LEU A 58 7.09 -6.87 1.50
CA LEU A 58 6.86 -7.43 0.17
C LEU A 58 7.09 -8.94 0.14
N ASP A 59 8.17 -9.41 0.78
CA ASP A 59 8.48 -10.84 0.89
C ASP A 59 7.36 -11.61 1.61
N ALA A 60 6.87 -11.08 2.73
CA ALA A 60 5.73 -11.65 3.45
C ALA A 60 4.45 -11.70 2.58
N LEU A 61 4.12 -10.58 1.91
CA LEU A 61 2.91 -10.47 1.08
C LEU A 61 2.92 -11.43 -0.12
N LEU A 62 4.09 -11.68 -0.69
CA LEU A 62 4.28 -12.63 -1.80
C LEU A 62 4.10 -14.10 -1.39
N THR A 63 4.06 -14.41 -0.10
CA THR A 63 3.70 -15.75 0.38
C THR A 63 2.27 -16.14 -0.03
N ALA A 64 1.36 -15.15 -0.08
CA ALA A 64 0.00 -15.36 -0.56
C ALA A 64 -0.13 -15.29 -2.09
N ASP A 65 0.94 -14.96 -2.82
CA ASP A 65 0.96 -14.87 -4.28
C ASP A 65 2.25 -15.48 -4.89
N PRO A 66 2.43 -16.81 -4.81
CA PRO A 66 3.62 -17.48 -5.32
C PRO A 66 3.89 -17.23 -6.81
N ARG A 67 2.82 -17.09 -7.60
CA ARG A 67 2.95 -16.80 -9.06
C ARG A 67 3.54 -15.45 -9.33
N ALA A 68 3.15 -14.44 -8.55
CA ALA A 68 3.76 -13.13 -8.66
C ALA A 68 5.22 -13.18 -8.19
N ARG A 69 5.53 -13.91 -7.12
CA ARG A 69 6.90 -14.09 -6.59
C ARG A 69 7.88 -14.59 -7.65
N GLU A 70 7.49 -15.59 -8.45
CA GLU A 70 8.34 -16.19 -9.48
C GLU A 70 8.72 -15.20 -10.60
N GLY A 71 7.84 -14.27 -10.94
CA GLY A 71 8.03 -13.33 -12.05
C GLY A 71 8.29 -11.88 -11.65
N LEU A 72 8.39 -11.59 -10.33
CA LEU A 72 8.55 -10.24 -9.84
C LEU A 72 9.95 -9.71 -10.12
N GLN A 73 10.00 -8.58 -10.81
CA GLN A 73 11.21 -7.81 -11.06
C GLN A 73 11.26 -6.61 -10.11
N LEU A 74 12.45 -6.20 -9.75
CA LEU A 74 12.73 -4.93 -9.12
C LEU A 74 13.26 -3.98 -10.19
N ILE A 75 12.57 -2.89 -10.45
CA ILE A 75 13.10 -1.78 -11.24
C ILE A 75 13.89 -0.91 -10.28
N CYS A 76 15.20 -0.88 -10.46
CA CYS A 76 16.15 -0.16 -9.62
C CYS A 76 16.60 1.11 -10.35
N LEU A 77 16.43 2.25 -9.72
CA LEU A 77 16.90 3.55 -10.20
C LEU A 77 18.14 3.93 -9.38
N ARG A 78 19.27 4.12 -10.05
CA ARG A 78 20.55 4.49 -9.41
C ARG A 78 21.02 5.84 -9.91
N SER A 79 21.54 6.67 -9.02
CA SER A 79 22.21 7.91 -9.40
C SER A 79 23.48 7.61 -10.22
N THR A 80 23.74 8.41 -11.27
CA THR A 80 24.98 8.30 -12.08
C THR A 80 25.86 9.53 -11.96
N CYS A 81 25.57 10.45 -11.04
CA CYS A 81 26.34 11.67 -10.86
C CYS A 81 26.45 12.07 -9.39
N GLY A 82 27.45 12.89 -9.10
CA GLY A 82 27.70 13.45 -7.78
C GLY A 82 28.29 12.46 -6.78
N PRO A 83 28.26 12.80 -5.47
CA PRO A 83 28.83 11.96 -4.41
C PRO A 83 28.06 10.64 -4.21
N ASP A 84 26.86 10.53 -4.76
CA ASP A 84 25.95 9.40 -4.66
C ASP A 84 25.97 8.50 -5.91
N GLU A 85 27.00 8.57 -6.73
CA GLU A 85 27.11 7.70 -7.91
C GLU A 85 27.03 6.23 -7.54
N GLY A 86 26.13 5.50 -8.21
CA GLY A 86 25.83 4.10 -7.94
C GLY A 86 24.80 3.84 -6.84
N ARG A 87 24.44 4.84 -6.00
CA ARG A 87 23.45 4.69 -4.93
C ARG A 87 22.05 4.38 -5.49
N LEU A 88 21.36 3.43 -4.88
CA LEU A 88 19.97 3.15 -5.16
C LEU A 88 19.10 4.30 -4.62
N VAL A 89 18.44 5.03 -5.52
CA VAL A 89 17.59 6.19 -5.19
C VAL A 89 16.11 5.96 -5.51
N GLY A 90 15.80 4.85 -6.19
CA GLY A 90 14.40 4.47 -6.46
C GLY A 90 14.25 2.98 -6.68
N LEU A 91 13.10 2.45 -6.27
CA LEU A 91 12.75 1.04 -6.44
C LEU A 91 11.25 0.88 -6.70
N LEU A 92 10.92 0.06 -7.70
CA LEU A 92 9.54 -0.27 -8.05
C LEU A 92 9.41 -1.79 -8.32
N PRO A 93 8.67 -2.53 -7.48
CA PRO A 93 8.32 -3.91 -7.76
C PRO A 93 7.43 -4.01 -9.01
N TRP A 94 7.79 -4.84 -9.97
CA TRP A 94 7.23 -4.85 -11.31
C TRP A 94 6.93 -6.26 -11.84
N LEU A 95 5.77 -6.43 -12.44
CA LEU A 95 5.40 -7.61 -13.20
C LEU A 95 5.32 -7.27 -14.70
N ARG A 96 6.18 -7.89 -15.52
CA ARG A 96 6.26 -7.60 -16.96
C ARG A 96 4.94 -7.84 -17.70
N ARG A 97 4.14 -8.82 -17.26
CA ARG A 97 2.81 -9.12 -17.81
C ARG A 97 1.72 -9.01 -16.76
N GLY A 98 1.90 -8.10 -15.80
CA GLY A 98 1.05 -7.91 -14.62
C GLY A 98 -0.32 -7.30 -14.92
N ALA A 99 -0.55 -6.82 -16.14
CA ALA A 99 -1.82 -6.23 -16.54
C ALA A 99 -2.29 -6.72 -17.89
N ARG A 100 -3.61 -6.58 -18.11
CA ARG A 100 -4.22 -6.52 -19.42
C ARG A 100 -4.81 -5.13 -19.61
N ILE A 101 -4.42 -4.45 -20.67
CA ILE A 101 -4.82 -3.09 -21.00
C ILE A 101 -5.47 -3.13 -22.37
N GLY A 102 -6.79 -2.90 -22.41
CA GLY A 102 -7.55 -3.16 -23.62
C GLY A 102 -7.42 -4.61 -24.07
N TRP A 103 -6.86 -4.83 -25.25
CA TRP A 103 -6.63 -6.16 -25.83
C TRP A 103 -5.20 -6.69 -25.68
N GLN A 104 -4.27 -5.88 -25.15
CA GLN A 104 -2.86 -6.26 -24.98
C GLN A 104 -2.51 -6.63 -23.54
N ARG A 105 -1.51 -7.50 -23.38
CA ARG A 105 -0.83 -7.68 -22.11
C ARG A 105 0.24 -6.62 -21.95
N GLY A 106 0.43 -6.14 -20.72
CA GLY A 106 1.39 -5.11 -20.41
C GLY A 106 1.97 -5.23 -19.01
N GLY A 107 2.95 -4.39 -18.74
CA GLY A 107 3.57 -4.34 -17.43
C GLY A 107 2.70 -3.64 -16.38
N ALA A 108 2.94 -3.97 -15.11
CA ALA A 108 2.33 -3.26 -13.99
C ALA A 108 3.24 -3.29 -12.76
N ASN A 109 3.20 -2.24 -11.93
CA ASN A 109 3.71 -2.34 -10.59
C ASN A 109 2.91 -3.39 -9.79
N TYR A 110 3.58 -4.07 -8.88
CA TYR A 110 2.94 -5.12 -8.10
C TYR A 110 1.96 -4.52 -7.09
N THR A 111 0.71 -4.90 -7.19
CA THR A 111 -0.36 -4.65 -6.22
C THR A 111 -1.18 -5.91 -6.02
N SER A 112 -1.78 -6.07 -4.84
CA SER A 112 -2.64 -7.21 -4.51
C SER A 112 -3.76 -6.76 -3.56
N PRO A 113 -4.75 -7.61 -3.23
CA PRO A 113 -5.73 -7.30 -2.20
C PRO A 113 -5.14 -7.02 -0.81
N TYR A 114 -3.87 -7.41 -0.62
CA TYR A 114 -3.11 -7.20 0.62
C TYR A 114 -2.08 -6.07 0.51
N LEU A 115 -1.88 -5.51 -0.69
CA LEU A 115 -0.96 -4.42 -0.99
C LEU A 115 -1.69 -3.28 -1.71
N PRO A 116 -2.29 -2.34 -0.95
CA PRO A 116 -3.15 -1.29 -1.50
C PRO A 116 -2.39 -0.05 -2.00
N CYS A 117 -1.08 0.06 -1.75
CA CYS A 117 -0.26 1.21 -2.10
C CYS A 117 0.73 0.85 -3.21
N GLY A 118 0.62 1.53 -4.35
CA GLY A 118 1.48 1.31 -5.52
C GLY A 118 2.58 2.35 -5.70
N THR A 119 2.75 3.24 -4.73
CA THR A 119 3.74 4.33 -4.75
C THR A 119 5.16 3.76 -4.83
N PRO A 120 5.99 4.14 -5.82
CA PRO A 120 7.39 3.72 -5.86
C PRO A 120 8.14 4.22 -4.63
N LEU A 121 9.12 3.45 -4.14
CA LEU A 121 10.07 3.96 -3.16
C LEU A 121 11.06 4.87 -3.89
N ILE A 122 11.13 6.12 -3.48
CA ILE A 122 12.09 7.12 -3.96
C ILE A 122 12.77 7.72 -2.74
N ALA A 123 14.08 7.87 -2.77
CA ALA A 123 14.83 8.52 -1.69
C ALA A 123 14.36 9.97 -1.52
N ARG A 124 14.30 10.45 -0.27
CA ARG A 124 13.85 11.81 0.03
C ARG A 124 14.72 12.87 -0.65
N ASP A 125 16.02 12.58 -0.76
CA ASP A 125 17.04 13.40 -1.40
C ASP A 125 17.36 12.96 -2.83
N ALA A 126 16.48 12.19 -3.48
CA ALA A 126 16.68 11.80 -4.87
C ALA A 126 16.86 13.04 -5.76
N PRO A 127 17.86 13.05 -6.66
CA PRO A 127 18.04 14.15 -7.60
C PRO A 127 16.80 14.39 -8.46
N GLU A 128 16.61 15.63 -8.94
CA GLU A 128 15.55 15.94 -9.92
C GLU A 128 15.70 15.06 -11.18
N GLY A 129 14.60 14.78 -11.87
CA GLY A 129 14.60 13.95 -13.09
C GLY A 129 14.40 12.45 -12.82
N TRP A 130 14.19 12.02 -11.57
CA TRP A 130 13.94 10.62 -11.26
C TRP A 130 12.66 10.09 -11.92
N ALA A 131 11.60 10.90 -11.99
CA ALA A 131 10.31 10.49 -12.54
C ALA A 131 10.39 10.35 -14.06
N GLU A 132 11.04 11.30 -14.76
CA GLU A 132 11.30 11.26 -16.19
C GLU A 132 12.12 10.03 -16.56
N SER A 133 13.15 9.73 -15.77
CA SER A 133 13.98 8.55 -15.97
C SER A 133 13.19 7.26 -15.78
N LEU A 134 12.37 7.17 -14.74
CA LEU A 134 11.51 6.01 -14.47
C LEU A 134 10.49 5.83 -15.59
N ILE A 135 9.74 6.88 -15.94
CA ILE A 135 8.73 6.83 -17.01
C ILE A 135 9.39 6.53 -18.36
N GLY A 136 10.51 7.15 -18.68
CA GLY A 136 11.28 6.87 -19.90
C GLY A 136 11.69 5.40 -20.01
N ALA A 137 12.22 4.81 -18.93
CA ALA A 137 12.60 3.39 -18.91
C ALA A 137 11.41 2.43 -19.02
N LEU A 138 10.26 2.81 -18.45
CA LEU A 138 9.03 2.06 -18.58
C LEU A 138 8.43 2.18 -19.98
N SER A 139 8.52 3.34 -20.62
CA SER A 139 7.92 3.65 -21.94
C SER A 139 8.76 3.20 -23.13
N ASN A 140 10.05 2.88 -22.95
CA ASN A 140 10.97 2.46 -24.02
C ASN A 140 10.61 1.11 -24.69
N GLY A 141 9.57 0.42 -24.21
CA GLY A 141 9.01 -0.77 -24.83
C GLY A 141 7.78 -0.46 -25.66
N ALA A 142 7.43 -1.34 -26.62
CA ALA A 142 6.17 -1.25 -27.37
C ALA A 142 4.96 -1.73 -26.54
N GLU A 143 5.19 -2.23 -25.34
CA GLU A 143 4.14 -2.80 -24.47
C GLU A 143 3.47 -1.70 -23.64
N PRO A 144 2.14 -1.71 -23.54
CA PRO A 144 1.43 -0.81 -22.62
C PRO A 144 1.71 -1.16 -21.17
N MET A 145 1.50 -0.21 -20.28
CA MET A 145 1.75 -0.41 -18.86
C MET A 145 0.74 0.33 -17.99
N ILE A 146 0.73 -0.05 -16.70
CA ILE A 146 -0.12 0.60 -15.72
C ILE A 146 0.64 0.75 -14.39
N LEU A 147 0.65 1.95 -13.84
CA LEU A 147 1.01 2.22 -12.45
C LEU A 147 -0.29 2.28 -11.64
N ARG A 148 -0.50 1.27 -10.80
CA ARG A 148 -1.72 1.12 -10.01
C ARG A 148 -1.60 1.77 -8.65
N HIS A 149 -2.71 2.38 -8.19
CA HIS A 149 -2.85 2.92 -6.85
C HIS A 149 -1.71 3.88 -6.46
N VAL A 150 -1.30 4.72 -7.42
CA VAL A 150 -0.26 5.73 -7.19
C VAL A 150 -0.89 7.07 -6.84
N PRO A 151 -0.24 7.90 -6.02
CA PRO A 151 -0.65 9.28 -5.81
C PRO A 151 -0.68 10.03 -7.14
N VAL A 152 -1.67 10.91 -7.32
CA VAL A 152 -1.77 11.84 -8.46
C VAL A 152 -1.74 13.29 -7.98
N SER A 153 -1.28 13.51 -6.75
CA SER A 153 -1.02 14.81 -6.13
C SER A 153 0.14 14.67 -5.14
N GLY A 154 0.71 15.79 -4.72
CA GLY A 154 1.90 15.83 -3.86
C GLY A 154 3.19 15.41 -4.57
N PRO A 155 4.33 15.34 -3.85
CA PRO A 155 5.66 15.24 -4.48
C PRO A 155 5.81 14.11 -5.49
N ILE A 156 5.30 12.92 -5.19
CA ILE A 156 5.38 11.76 -6.11
C ILE A 156 4.40 11.93 -7.27
N GLY A 157 3.15 12.32 -6.98
CA GLY A 157 2.11 12.46 -8.00
C GLY A 157 2.45 13.55 -9.01
N ASP A 158 2.86 14.71 -8.53
CA ASP A 158 3.20 15.86 -9.37
C ASP A 158 4.38 15.54 -10.29
N ALA A 159 5.44 14.89 -9.77
CA ALA A 159 6.59 14.47 -10.58
C ALA A 159 6.20 13.42 -11.63
N LEU A 160 5.42 12.39 -11.25
CA LEU A 160 4.97 11.37 -12.22
C LEU A 160 4.10 11.97 -13.33
N LEU A 161 3.19 12.88 -12.99
CA LEU A 161 2.32 13.54 -13.98
C LEU A 161 3.10 14.46 -14.89
N ALA A 162 4.07 15.24 -14.39
CA ALA A 162 4.96 16.05 -15.19
C ALA A 162 5.74 15.19 -16.19
N ALA A 163 6.39 14.12 -15.71
CA ALA A 163 7.13 13.19 -16.56
C ALA A 163 6.26 12.52 -17.64
N LEU A 164 4.99 12.24 -17.33
CA LEU A 164 4.03 11.68 -18.30
C LEU A 164 3.57 12.70 -19.35
N HIS A 165 3.51 13.99 -19.01
CA HIS A 165 3.21 15.05 -19.98
C HIS A 165 4.33 15.21 -21.00
N ASP A 166 5.58 15.02 -20.59
CA ASP A 166 6.76 15.18 -21.42
C ASP A 166 7.11 13.89 -22.20
N ALA A 167 6.51 12.75 -21.80
CA ALA A 167 6.77 11.47 -22.47
C ALA A 167 6.08 11.36 -23.83
N ASP A 168 6.77 10.78 -24.84
CA ASP A 168 6.17 10.41 -26.13
C ASP A 168 5.30 9.15 -26.01
N ALA A 169 4.27 9.24 -25.18
CA ALA A 169 3.32 8.16 -24.94
C ALA A 169 1.91 8.69 -24.68
N SER A 170 0.90 7.95 -25.11
CA SER A 170 -0.47 8.22 -24.69
C SER A 170 -0.66 7.73 -23.26
N TRP A 171 -1.25 8.55 -22.40
CA TRP A 171 -1.56 8.14 -21.02
C TRP A 171 -2.91 8.68 -20.52
N ARG A 172 -3.42 8.07 -19.45
CA ARG A 172 -4.65 8.47 -18.77
C ARG A 172 -4.62 8.05 -17.29
N SER A 173 -5.14 8.92 -16.46
CA SER A 173 -5.54 8.60 -15.09
C SER A 173 -6.91 7.93 -15.10
N LEU A 174 -7.01 6.72 -14.55
CA LEU A 174 -8.24 5.93 -14.48
C LEU A 174 -8.56 5.57 -13.02
N ASP A 175 -9.85 5.38 -12.74
CA ASP A 175 -10.38 5.00 -11.42
C ASP A 175 -9.85 5.89 -10.27
N PRO A 176 -9.93 7.22 -10.40
CA PRO A 176 -9.47 8.10 -9.33
C PRO A 176 -10.26 7.85 -8.05
N PHE A 177 -9.57 7.89 -6.93
CA PHE A 177 -10.15 7.69 -5.61
C PHE A 177 -9.48 8.60 -4.58
N ALA A 178 -10.29 9.31 -3.80
CA ALA A 178 -9.85 10.16 -2.71
C ALA A 178 -9.73 9.31 -1.43
N ARG A 179 -8.54 8.79 -1.16
CA ARG A 179 -8.25 7.94 0.00
C ARG A 179 -8.24 8.78 1.27
N PRO A 180 -9.00 8.40 2.31
CA PRO A 180 -8.93 9.08 3.59
C PRO A 180 -7.54 8.96 4.23
N VAL A 181 -6.97 10.09 4.63
CA VAL A 181 -5.72 10.19 5.39
C VAL A 181 -5.92 11.24 6.49
N ALA A 182 -5.09 11.20 7.53
CA ALA A 182 -5.10 12.17 8.60
C ALA A 182 -3.69 12.55 9.02
N THR A 183 -3.47 13.84 9.29
CA THR A 183 -2.27 14.37 9.93
C THR A 183 -2.63 14.99 11.28
N PRO A 184 -1.70 15.06 12.25
CA PRO A 184 -2.01 15.62 13.56
C PRO A 184 -2.33 17.11 13.46
N ALA A 185 -3.36 17.54 14.17
CA ALA A 185 -3.65 18.94 14.46
C ALA A 185 -3.01 19.33 15.80
N GLN A 186 -3.22 20.57 16.25
CA GLN A 186 -2.73 21.03 17.56
C GLN A 186 -3.23 20.16 18.73
N SER A 187 -4.41 19.54 18.60
CA SER A 187 -4.97 18.61 19.56
C SER A 187 -6.07 17.78 18.92
N TYR A 188 -6.38 16.62 19.53
CA TYR A 188 -7.52 15.79 19.14
C TYR A 188 -8.85 16.58 19.12
N ASP A 189 -9.06 17.49 20.06
CA ASP A 189 -10.22 18.35 20.09
C ASP A 189 -10.29 19.33 18.89
N ALA A 190 -9.15 19.91 18.51
CA ALA A 190 -9.06 20.76 17.33
C ALA A 190 -9.33 19.96 16.05
N PHE A 191 -8.75 18.78 15.94
CA PHE A 191 -8.98 17.85 14.84
C PHE A 191 -10.47 17.49 14.73
N THR A 192 -11.10 17.01 15.82
CA THR A 192 -12.50 16.56 15.78
C THR A 192 -13.49 17.68 15.52
N ARG A 193 -13.18 18.91 15.89
CA ARG A 193 -13.99 20.09 15.52
C ARG A 193 -13.95 20.36 14.02
N ARG A 194 -12.81 20.13 13.38
CA ARG A 194 -12.60 20.30 11.94
C ARG A 194 -13.18 19.13 11.13
N ALA A 195 -12.79 17.91 11.51
CA ALA A 195 -13.10 16.67 10.79
C ALA A 195 -14.53 16.17 11.04
N TYR A 196 -15.04 16.31 12.28
CA TYR A 196 -16.30 15.70 12.67
C TYR A 196 -17.42 16.74 12.81
N GLY A 197 -18.49 16.58 12.08
CA GLY A 197 -19.74 17.30 12.36
C GLY A 197 -20.27 16.99 13.78
N ARG A 198 -21.11 17.89 14.33
CA ARG A 198 -21.71 17.74 15.67
C ARG A 198 -22.38 16.36 15.86
N SER A 199 -23.09 15.89 14.84
CA SER A 199 -23.78 14.59 14.87
C SER A 199 -22.80 13.42 15.03
N ARG A 200 -21.67 13.43 14.31
CA ARG A 200 -20.63 12.41 14.40
C ARG A 200 -20.01 12.35 15.81
N ARG A 201 -19.62 13.50 16.36
CA ARG A 201 -19.06 13.58 17.72
C ARG A 201 -20.02 13.03 18.79
N LYS A 202 -21.31 13.40 18.70
CA LYS A 202 -22.36 12.86 19.59
C LYS A 202 -22.54 11.35 19.38
N GLY A 203 -22.50 10.89 18.12
CA GLY A 203 -22.60 9.47 17.77
C GLY A 203 -21.48 8.65 18.38
N LEU A 204 -20.20 9.06 18.20
CA LEU A 204 -19.03 8.40 18.77
C LEU A 204 -19.10 8.33 20.31
N LYS A 205 -19.44 9.44 20.97
CA LYS A 205 -19.63 9.47 22.42
C LYS A 205 -20.71 8.48 22.87
N ARG A 206 -21.84 8.41 22.14
CA ARG A 206 -22.93 7.47 22.45
C ARG A 206 -22.49 6.02 22.28
N LEU A 207 -21.75 5.69 21.19
CA LEU A 207 -21.23 4.33 20.96
C LEU A 207 -20.27 3.91 22.05
N ARG A 208 -19.32 4.79 22.43
CA ARG A 208 -18.37 4.53 23.52
C ARG A 208 -19.11 4.31 24.86
N ASN A 209 -20.03 5.19 25.22
CA ASN A 209 -20.82 5.07 26.43
C ASN A 209 -21.66 3.77 26.47
N ALA A 210 -22.21 3.36 25.33
CA ALA A 210 -22.98 2.12 25.24
C ALA A 210 -22.11 0.85 25.41
N LEU A 211 -20.85 0.89 24.98
CA LEU A 211 -19.90 -0.20 25.22
C LEU A 211 -19.40 -0.21 26.67
N SER A 212 -19.28 0.95 27.34
CA SER A 212 -18.76 1.08 28.70
C SER A 212 -19.86 1.17 29.76
N ALA A 213 -21.14 0.93 29.44
CA ALA A 213 -22.24 1.11 30.38
C ALA A 213 -22.13 0.18 31.58
N ASP A 214 -21.81 -1.09 31.35
CA ASP A 214 -21.75 -2.14 32.38
C ASP A 214 -20.41 -2.90 32.36
N ALA A 215 -19.38 -2.34 31.70
CA ALA A 215 -18.09 -3.01 31.49
C ALA A 215 -16.94 -2.01 31.37
N ASN A 216 -15.72 -2.44 31.67
CA ASN A 216 -14.52 -1.62 31.56
C ASN A 216 -14.04 -1.63 30.10
N LEU A 217 -14.14 -0.48 29.45
CA LEU A 217 -13.68 -0.28 28.06
C LEU A 217 -12.29 0.38 28.07
N THR A 218 -11.28 -0.32 27.56
CA THR A 218 -9.90 0.16 27.46
C THR A 218 -9.36 0.03 26.04
N VAL A 219 -8.32 0.80 25.75
CA VAL A 219 -7.54 0.71 24.49
C VAL A 219 -6.13 0.28 24.85
N ASP A 220 -5.63 -0.71 24.15
CA ASP A 220 -4.26 -1.18 24.22
C ASP A 220 -3.60 -1.00 22.85
N SER A 221 -2.45 -0.32 22.81
CA SER A 221 -1.69 -0.03 21.57
C SER A 221 -0.25 -0.46 21.77
N THR A 222 0.29 -1.21 20.81
CA THR A 222 1.67 -1.68 20.87
C THR A 222 2.39 -1.51 19.54
N ILE A 223 3.68 -1.19 19.64
CA ILE A 223 4.65 -1.17 18.52
C ILE A 223 5.79 -2.16 18.77
N ASP A 224 5.73 -2.89 19.87
CA ASP A 224 6.67 -3.96 20.21
C ASP A 224 6.47 -5.15 19.27
N PRO A 225 7.53 -5.66 18.60
CA PRO A 225 7.38 -6.72 17.61
C PRO A 225 6.85 -8.04 18.19
N GLN A 226 7.21 -8.40 19.43
CA GLN A 226 6.74 -9.62 20.07
C GLN A 226 5.24 -9.52 20.38
N ALA A 227 4.81 -8.38 20.95
CA ALA A 227 3.40 -8.12 21.24
C ALA A 227 2.56 -8.04 19.96
N CYS A 228 3.09 -7.40 18.89
CA CYS A 228 2.43 -7.37 17.58
C CYS A 228 2.27 -8.78 16.99
N ALA A 229 3.30 -9.62 17.09
CA ALA A 229 3.24 -11.01 16.64
C ALA A 229 2.20 -11.83 17.43
N ALA A 230 2.19 -11.69 18.76
CA ALA A 230 1.20 -12.37 19.61
C ALA A 230 -0.24 -11.99 19.28
N ALA A 231 -0.49 -10.74 18.90
CA ALA A 231 -1.83 -10.24 18.56
C ALA A 231 -2.41 -10.81 17.26
N THR A 232 -1.59 -11.46 16.40
CA THR A 232 -2.05 -12.03 15.10
C THR A 232 -3.11 -13.11 15.31
N GLU A 233 -3.01 -13.97 16.31
CA GLU A 233 -4.00 -15.01 16.58
C GLU A 233 -5.34 -14.42 17.06
N THR A 234 -5.30 -13.35 17.85
CA THR A 234 -6.52 -12.61 18.24
C THR A 234 -7.20 -12.01 17.00
N PHE A 235 -6.41 -11.41 16.09
CA PHE A 235 -6.93 -10.89 14.83
C PHE A 235 -7.59 -11.99 13.99
N LEU A 236 -6.90 -13.11 13.76
CA LEU A 236 -7.42 -14.24 12.97
C LEU A 236 -8.72 -14.79 13.56
N THR A 237 -8.81 -14.90 14.89
CA THR A 237 -10.00 -15.37 15.59
C THR A 237 -11.18 -14.43 15.39
N LEU A 238 -10.99 -13.12 15.57
CA LEU A 238 -12.05 -12.13 15.38
C LEU A 238 -12.48 -12.04 13.91
N GLU A 239 -11.53 -12.06 12.95
CA GLU A 239 -11.86 -12.01 11.53
C GLU A 239 -12.61 -13.25 11.05
N ALA A 240 -12.24 -14.44 11.54
CA ALA A 240 -12.92 -15.70 11.24
C ALA A 240 -14.33 -15.79 11.85
N GLY A 241 -14.54 -15.19 13.00
CA GLY A 241 -15.86 -15.10 13.66
C GLY A 241 -16.84 -14.13 13.00
N GLY A 242 -16.38 -13.28 12.08
CA GLY A 242 -17.18 -12.26 11.41
C GLY A 242 -17.69 -12.69 10.01
N TRP A 243 -18.26 -11.69 9.29
CA TRP A 243 -18.81 -11.89 7.95
C TRP A 243 -17.79 -12.42 6.92
N LYS A 244 -16.49 -12.11 7.09
CA LYS A 244 -15.44 -12.65 6.23
C LYS A 244 -15.24 -14.15 6.42
N GLY A 245 -15.36 -14.64 7.67
CA GLY A 245 -15.35 -16.06 7.95
C GLY A 245 -16.55 -16.77 7.33
N ALA A 246 -17.75 -16.23 7.52
CA ALA A 246 -18.97 -16.75 6.89
C ALA A 246 -18.90 -16.70 5.35
N GLY A 247 -18.21 -15.70 4.78
CA GLY A 247 -18.03 -15.53 3.33
C GLY A 247 -16.85 -16.28 2.72
N GLY A 248 -16.07 -17.05 3.49
CA GLY A 248 -14.90 -17.78 2.98
C GLY A 248 -13.68 -16.92 2.63
N THR A 249 -13.61 -15.68 3.15
CA THR A 249 -12.56 -14.69 2.79
C THR A 249 -11.68 -14.26 3.96
N ALA A 250 -11.84 -14.85 5.14
CA ALA A 250 -10.99 -14.59 6.29
C ALA A 250 -9.58 -15.15 6.08
N LEU A 251 -8.55 -14.43 6.55
CA LEU A 251 -7.15 -14.84 6.39
C LEU A 251 -6.86 -16.20 7.03
N ALA A 252 -7.57 -16.53 8.11
CA ALA A 252 -7.44 -17.81 8.80
C ALA A 252 -7.82 -19.04 7.95
N GLN A 253 -8.60 -18.87 6.88
CA GLN A 253 -9.17 -19.98 6.10
C GLN A 253 -8.23 -20.53 5.02
N GLN A 254 -7.11 -19.87 4.76
CA GLN A 254 -6.10 -20.31 3.79
C GLN A 254 -4.71 -20.29 4.44
N ASP A 255 -3.98 -21.40 4.36
CA ASP A 255 -2.64 -21.50 4.95
C ASP A 255 -1.68 -20.42 4.44
N ALA A 256 -1.76 -20.08 3.15
CA ALA A 256 -0.93 -19.07 2.53
C ALA A 256 -1.16 -17.67 3.15
N THR A 257 -2.42 -17.29 3.44
CA THR A 257 -2.74 -15.99 4.03
C THR A 257 -2.48 -15.96 5.54
N ARG A 258 -2.63 -17.09 6.22
CA ARG A 258 -2.21 -17.23 7.62
C ARG A 258 -0.69 -17.09 7.74
N THR A 259 0.07 -17.79 6.90
CA THR A 259 1.54 -17.69 6.84
C THR A 259 2.00 -16.30 6.50
N MET A 260 1.37 -15.68 5.50
CA MET A 260 1.62 -14.27 5.12
C MET A 260 1.46 -13.33 6.33
N LEU A 261 0.37 -13.46 7.10
CA LEU A 261 0.16 -12.62 8.28
C LEU A 261 1.26 -12.83 9.32
N GLY A 262 1.58 -14.09 9.65
CA GLY A 262 2.64 -14.42 10.59
C GLY A 262 4.01 -13.87 10.19
N GLN A 263 4.34 -13.89 8.90
CA GLN A 263 5.57 -13.30 8.38
C GLN A 263 5.52 -11.77 8.38
N LEU A 264 4.37 -11.16 8.06
CA LEU A 264 4.20 -9.72 8.03
C LEU A 264 4.33 -9.08 9.41
N PHE A 265 4.00 -9.82 10.47
CA PHE A 265 4.07 -9.40 11.87
C PHE A 265 5.03 -10.26 12.70
N ARG A 266 6.07 -10.84 12.08
CA ARG A 266 7.06 -11.66 12.80
C ARG A 266 7.83 -10.84 13.85
N PRO A 267 8.30 -11.50 14.93
CA PRO A 267 8.85 -10.80 16.10
C PRO A 267 10.25 -10.21 15.93
N ASP A 268 10.95 -10.56 14.86
CA ASP A 268 12.31 -10.06 14.54
C ASP A 268 12.32 -8.82 13.64
N LEU A 269 11.14 -8.22 13.39
CA LEU A 269 11.04 -6.97 12.64
C LEU A 269 11.53 -5.78 13.45
N PRO A 270 11.97 -4.68 12.79
CA PRO A 270 12.37 -3.46 13.47
C PRO A 270 11.25 -2.93 14.38
N HIS A 271 11.61 -2.52 15.60
CA HIS A 271 10.70 -1.87 16.54
C HIS A 271 10.02 -0.66 15.89
N GLY A 272 8.70 -0.51 16.09
CA GLY A 272 7.93 0.57 15.51
C GLY A 272 7.59 0.43 14.02
N SER A 273 8.03 -0.65 13.33
CA SER A 273 7.65 -0.90 11.93
C SER A 273 6.23 -1.50 11.78
N ARG A 274 5.66 -1.96 12.89
CA ARG A 274 4.30 -2.49 12.99
C ARG A 274 3.59 -1.86 14.18
N ARG A 275 2.29 -1.74 14.10
CA ARG A 275 1.43 -1.26 15.17
C ARG A 275 0.18 -2.11 15.24
N VAL A 276 -0.20 -2.46 16.45
CA VAL A 276 -1.48 -3.13 16.74
C VAL A 276 -2.22 -2.31 17.77
N ASP A 277 -3.47 -1.96 17.47
CA ASP A 277 -4.37 -1.27 18.35
C ASP A 277 -5.55 -2.18 18.67
N GLN A 278 -5.91 -2.31 19.93
CA GLN A 278 -6.99 -3.17 20.41
C GLN A 278 -7.98 -2.38 21.28
N LEU A 279 -9.25 -2.60 21.06
CA LEU A 279 -10.32 -2.16 21.95
C LEU A 279 -10.74 -3.35 22.82
N LEU A 280 -10.62 -3.20 24.13
CA LEU A 280 -10.90 -4.27 25.07
C LEU A 280 -12.14 -3.94 25.92
N LEU A 281 -12.96 -4.94 26.17
CA LEU A 281 -14.12 -4.90 27.06
C LEU A 281 -13.89 -5.94 28.15
N ASP A 282 -13.72 -5.50 29.40
CA ASP A 282 -13.34 -6.35 30.56
C ASP A 282 -12.10 -7.23 30.24
N GLY A 283 -11.10 -6.65 29.58
CA GLY A 283 -9.87 -7.35 29.22
C GLY A 283 -9.97 -8.27 27.98
N ARG A 284 -11.16 -8.46 27.39
CA ARG A 284 -11.36 -9.23 26.16
C ARG A 284 -11.32 -8.29 24.95
N THR A 285 -10.49 -8.59 23.96
CA THR A 285 -10.44 -7.82 22.70
C THR A 285 -11.75 -7.96 21.93
N ILE A 286 -12.38 -6.82 21.61
CA ILE A 286 -13.63 -6.73 20.84
C ILE A 286 -13.44 -6.05 19.47
N ALA A 287 -12.32 -5.35 19.28
CA ALA A 287 -11.88 -4.90 17.96
C ALA A 287 -10.35 -4.80 17.95
N ILE A 288 -9.76 -5.03 16.79
CA ILE A 288 -8.32 -5.01 16.59
C ILE A 288 -8.00 -4.41 15.24
N SER A 289 -6.99 -3.53 15.17
CA SER A 289 -6.44 -2.95 13.96
C SER A 289 -4.96 -3.31 13.82
N MET A 290 -4.59 -3.82 12.65
CA MET A 290 -3.24 -4.22 12.29
C MET A 290 -2.69 -3.23 11.27
N SER A 291 -1.62 -2.52 11.62
CA SER A 291 -1.03 -1.46 10.79
C SER A 291 0.44 -1.70 10.49
N LEU A 292 0.88 -1.32 9.29
CA LEU A 292 2.28 -1.18 8.96
C LEU A 292 2.68 0.28 9.20
N VAL A 293 3.89 0.53 9.68
CA VAL A 293 4.36 1.89 9.99
C VAL A 293 5.65 2.18 9.22
N GLN A 294 5.71 3.35 8.59
CA GLN A 294 6.91 3.87 7.97
C GLN A 294 6.91 5.39 8.06
N ASP A 295 8.04 5.97 8.37
CA ASP A 295 8.22 7.42 8.54
C ASP A 295 7.14 8.05 9.43
N GLY A 296 6.78 7.38 10.54
CA GLY A 296 5.75 7.84 11.47
C GLY A 296 4.32 7.78 10.95
N THR A 297 4.07 7.30 9.73
CA THR A 297 2.72 7.11 9.20
C THR A 297 2.28 5.65 9.42
N ALA A 298 1.14 5.47 10.09
CA ALA A 298 0.50 4.17 10.23
C ALA A 298 -0.47 3.92 9.06
N PHE A 299 -0.23 2.85 8.35
CA PHE A 299 -1.05 2.37 7.24
C PHE A 299 -2.00 1.29 7.78
N LEU A 300 -3.28 1.61 7.91
CA LEU A 300 -4.30 0.72 8.47
C LEU A 300 -4.59 -0.44 7.51
N TRP A 301 -3.85 -1.51 7.68
CA TRP A 301 -3.89 -2.62 6.72
C TRP A 301 -5.14 -3.49 6.86
N LYS A 302 -5.47 -3.89 8.09
CA LYS A 302 -6.61 -4.76 8.38
C LYS A 302 -7.23 -4.44 9.73
N THR A 303 -8.56 -4.49 9.78
CA THR A 303 -9.33 -4.36 11.02
C THR A 303 -10.33 -5.51 11.13
N ALA A 304 -10.46 -6.07 12.34
CA ALA A 304 -11.46 -7.05 12.70
C ALA A 304 -12.18 -6.65 13.99
N TYR A 305 -13.42 -7.09 14.16
CA TYR A 305 -14.18 -6.83 15.40
C TYR A 305 -15.21 -7.93 15.67
N ASP A 306 -15.66 -8.01 16.92
CA ASP A 306 -16.70 -8.94 17.34
C ASP A 306 -18.06 -8.54 16.75
N GLU A 307 -18.53 -9.30 15.76
CA GLU A 307 -19.77 -9.04 15.02
C GLU A 307 -21.02 -9.10 15.93
N THR A 308 -20.97 -9.75 17.07
CA THR A 308 -22.08 -9.76 18.05
C THR A 308 -22.33 -8.35 18.61
N LEU A 309 -21.30 -7.51 18.59
CA LEU A 309 -21.32 -6.10 19.04
C LEU A 309 -21.51 -5.10 17.89
N ARG A 310 -21.79 -5.54 16.65
CA ARG A 310 -21.85 -4.67 15.46
C ARG A 310 -22.72 -3.43 15.62
N ARG A 311 -23.81 -3.52 16.40
CA ARG A 311 -24.72 -2.39 16.68
C ARG A 311 -24.01 -1.23 17.41
N HIS A 312 -22.93 -1.52 18.13
CA HIS A 312 -22.10 -0.55 18.84
C HIS A 312 -20.88 -0.10 18.06
N ALA A 313 -20.70 -0.61 16.81
CA ALA A 313 -19.62 -0.27 15.90
C ALA A 313 -18.23 -0.23 16.54
N PRO A 314 -17.75 -1.33 17.21
CA PRO A 314 -16.50 -1.31 17.97
C PRO A 314 -15.28 -0.97 17.11
N GLY A 315 -15.28 -1.33 15.82
CA GLY A 315 -14.21 -0.92 14.88
C GLY A 315 -14.13 0.60 14.68
N ILE A 316 -15.27 1.31 14.66
CA ILE A 316 -15.30 2.77 14.55
C ILE A 316 -14.86 3.44 15.88
N VAL A 317 -15.21 2.83 17.02
CA VAL A 317 -14.75 3.31 18.35
C VAL A 317 -13.24 3.13 18.48
N LEU A 318 -12.69 2.01 18.01
CA LEU A 318 -11.24 1.77 17.97
C LEU A 318 -10.56 2.79 17.05
N GLU A 319 -11.12 3.03 15.86
CA GLU A 319 -10.54 3.97 14.90
C GLU A 319 -10.48 5.41 15.45
N ASP A 320 -11.53 5.84 16.16
CA ASP A 320 -11.53 7.13 16.86
C ASP A 320 -10.43 7.19 17.95
N ALA A 321 -10.17 6.08 18.62
CA ALA A 321 -9.06 5.98 19.59
C ALA A 321 -7.68 6.05 18.90
N ILE A 322 -7.52 5.47 17.70
CA ILE A 322 -6.30 5.58 16.90
C ILE A 322 -6.08 7.03 16.46
N VAL A 323 -7.13 7.73 16.03
CA VAL A 323 -7.07 9.16 15.76
C VAL A 323 -6.69 9.97 16.99
N GLN A 324 -7.15 9.56 18.17
CA GLN A 324 -6.73 10.20 19.44
C GLN A 324 -5.25 9.95 19.71
N ALA A 325 -4.74 8.73 19.48
CA ALA A 325 -3.33 8.38 19.62
C ALA A 325 -2.44 9.20 18.67
N LEU A 326 -2.89 9.49 17.43
CA LEU A 326 -2.19 10.37 16.48
C LEU A 326 -1.84 11.75 17.09
N HIS A 327 -2.65 12.22 18.05
CA HIS A 327 -2.46 13.52 18.71
C HIS A 327 -1.73 13.42 20.06
N ALA A 328 -1.56 12.22 20.60
CA ALA A 328 -0.94 11.96 21.89
C ALA A 328 0.49 11.42 21.75
N GLU A 329 0.80 10.75 20.64
CA GLU A 329 2.08 10.07 20.41
C GLU A 329 2.92 10.84 19.38
N PRO A 330 4.01 11.52 19.78
CA PRO A 330 4.84 12.34 18.87
C PRO A 330 5.49 11.54 17.72
N ALA A 331 5.70 10.23 17.93
CA ALA A 331 6.24 9.35 16.90
C ALA A 331 5.25 9.04 15.78
N LEU A 332 3.93 9.21 16.01
CA LEU A 332 2.90 9.01 15.02
C LEU A 332 2.58 10.33 14.32
N ARG A 333 2.93 10.41 13.02
CA ARG A 333 2.85 11.64 12.21
C ARG A 333 1.75 11.62 11.17
N GLY A 334 1.13 10.47 10.94
CA GLY A 334 0.06 10.33 9.95
C GLY A 334 -0.68 9.00 10.04
N LEU A 335 -1.89 8.98 9.50
CA LEU A 335 -2.69 7.78 9.28
C LEU A 335 -3.09 7.70 7.79
N ASP A 336 -2.87 6.56 7.18
CA ASP A 336 -3.42 6.20 5.86
C ASP A 336 -4.42 5.07 6.03
N SER A 337 -5.65 5.28 5.58
CA SER A 337 -6.72 4.28 5.70
C SER A 337 -6.51 3.02 4.87
N CYS A 338 -5.57 3.01 3.93
CA CYS A 338 -5.35 1.94 2.96
C CYS A 338 -6.58 1.55 2.11
N THR A 339 -7.66 2.33 2.16
CA THR A 339 -8.88 1.99 1.43
C THR A 339 -8.74 2.28 -0.06
N LEU A 340 -9.37 1.44 -0.87
CA LEU A 340 -9.48 1.60 -2.33
C LEU A 340 -10.94 1.78 -2.78
N ALA A 341 -11.85 1.96 -1.83
CA ALA A 341 -13.27 2.15 -2.04
C ALA A 341 -13.87 2.94 -0.87
N PRO A 342 -15.05 3.55 -1.04
CA PRO A 342 -15.74 4.24 0.04
C PRO A 342 -15.86 3.37 1.29
N SER A 343 -15.51 3.93 2.44
CA SER A 343 -15.51 3.26 3.74
C SER A 343 -15.99 4.22 4.84
N PRO A 344 -16.38 3.71 6.02
CA PRO A 344 -16.74 4.55 7.16
C PRO A 344 -15.62 5.49 7.63
N LEU A 345 -14.36 5.22 7.27
CA LEU A 345 -13.20 6.06 7.60
C LEU A 345 -13.23 7.41 6.89
N GLN A 346 -14.00 7.55 5.79
CA GLN A 346 -14.20 8.84 5.12
C GLN A 346 -14.78 9.92 6.03
N ASP A 347 -15.49 9.51 7.07
CA ASP A 347 -16.09 10.43 8.04
C ASP A 347 -15.22 10.65 9.28
N LEU A 348 -14.10 9.93 9.41
CA LEU A 348 -13.19 10.03 10.56
C LEU A 348 -11.90 10.76 10.22
N TYR A 349 -11.49 10.75 8.96
CA TYR A 349 -10.29 11.41 8.48
C TYR A 349 -10.67 12.67 7.68
N ASP A 350 -9.94 13.73 7.88
CA ASP A 350 -10.29 15.06 7.30
C ASP A 350 -9.55 15.39 6.00
N GLU A 351 -8.48 14.68 5.72
CA GLU A 351 -7.69 14.87 4.51
C GLU A 351 -7.92 13.75 3.50
N ARG A 352 -7.50 13.99 2.26
CA ARG A 352 -7.63 13.05 1.16
C ARG A 352 -6.31 12.99 0.37
N LEU A 353 -5.85 11.76 0.15
CA LEU A 353 -4.79 11.48 -0.81
C LEU A 353 -5.46 11.05 -2.13
N GLU A 354 -5.29 11.86 -3.15
CA GLU A 354 -5.78 11.50 -4.48
C GLU A 354 -4.90 10.42 -5.08
N ILE A 355 -5.48 9.25 -5.34
CA ILE A 355 -4.82 8.11 -5.97
C ILE A 355 -5.54 7.71 -7.24
N ALA A 356 -4.80 7.15 -8.19
CA ALA A 356 -5.38 6.60 -9.42
C ALA A 356 -4.51 5.50 -10.02
N ASP A 357 -5.04 4.87 -11.05
CA ASP A 357 -4.28 4.04 -11.98
C ASP A 357 -3.82 4.90 -13.16
N LEU A 358 -2.51 5.02 -13.37
CA LEU A 358 -1.94 5.70 -14.55
C LEU A 358 -1.69 4.65 -15.64
N VAL A 359 -2.52 4.67 -16.68
CA VAL A 359 -2.39 3.78 -17.84
C VAL A 359 -1.58 4.50 -18.91
N ILE A 360 -0.51 3.86 -19.36
CA ILE A 360 0.45 4.40 -20.32
C ILE A 360 0.53 3.43 -21.49
N ALA A 361 0.41 3.94 -22.70
CA ALA A 361 0.48 3.13 -23.91
C ALA A 361 1.29 3.86 -24.98
N PRO A 362 2.51 3.39 -25.27
CA PRO A 362 3.36 3.97 -26.29
C PRO A 362 2.83 3.68 -27.71
N GLY A 363 3.29 4.48 -28.65
CA GLY A 363 3.04 4.31 -30.07
C GLY A 363 1.63 4.71 -30.53
N TRP A 364 1.40 4.59 -31.84
CA TRP A 364 0.21 5.07 -32.55
C TRP A 364 -1.13 4.44 -32.05
N ALA A 365 -1.09 3.19 -31.61
CA ALA A 365 -2.27 2.50 -31.09
C ALA A 365 -2.60 2.89 -29.62
N GLY A 366 -1.78 3.67 -28.95
CA GLY A 366 -1.88 3.97 -27.53
C GLY A 366 -3.24 4.56 -27.14
N LYS A 367 -3.72 5.55 -27.88
CA LYS A 367 -5.05 6.18 -27.62
C LYS A 367 -6.20 5.16 -27.74
N ALA A 368 -6.14 4.26 -28.73
CA ALA A 368 -7.17 3.24 -28.91
C ALA A 368 -7.16 2.19 -27.80
N LEU A 369 -5.98 1.76 -27.36
CA LEU A 369 -5.81 0.83 -26.24
C LEU A 369 -6.36 1.41 -24.93
N ILE A 370 -6.02 2.65 -24.60
CA ILE A 370 -6.53 3.35 -23.42
C ILE A 370 -8.04 3.53 -23.50
N GLY A 371 -8.58 3.90 -24.65
CA GLY A 371 -10.03 4.01 -24.86
C GLY A 371 -10.76 2.67 -24.70
N ALA A 372 -10.16 1.56 -25.11
CA ALA A 372 -10.70 0.22 -24.86
C ALA A 372 -10.68 -0.13 -23.38
N GLU A 373 -9.58 0.16 -22.67
CA GLU A 373 -9.48 -0.08 -21.23
C GLU A 373 -10.53 0.73 -20.43
N GLN A 374 -10.72 2.00 -20.77
CA GLN A 374 -11.76 2.83 -20.16
C GLN A 374 -13.15 2.22 -20.31
N ARG A 375 -13.50 1.75 -21.52
CA ARG A 375 -14.78 1.10 -21.80
C ARG A 375 -14.94 -0.20 -21.01
N LEU A 376 -13.91 -1.04 -20.96
CA LEU A 376 -13.91 -2.29 -20.21
C LEU A 376 -14.13 -2.04 -18.71
N ARG A 377 -13.42 -1.06 -18.12
CA ARG A 377 -13.61 -0.68 -16.72
C ARG A 377 -15.01 -0.14 -16.44
N ALA A 378 -15.56 0.68 -17.33
CA ALA A 378 -16.92 1.17 -17.22
C ALA A 378 -17.97 0.04 -17.25
N LEU A 379 -17.79 -0.95 -18.12
CA LEU A 379 -18.65 -2.14 -18.18
C LEU A 379 -18.56 -2.98 -16.91
N ARG A 380 -17.34 -3.24 -16.39
CA ARG A 380 -17.14 -3.97 -15.13
C ARG A 380 -17.81 -3.27 -13.95
N ARG A 381 -17.69 -1.93 -13.85
CA ARG A 381 -18.36 -1.15 -12.79
C ARG A 381 -19.88 -1.26 -12.88
N ARG A 382 -20.46 -1.19 -14.09
CA ARG A 382 -21.92 -1.37 -14.31
C ARG A 382 -22.37 -2.77 -13.91
N ALA A 383 -21.64 -3.81 -14.32
CA ALA A 383 -21.94 -5.19 -13.97
C ALA A 383 -21.86 -5.43 -12.45
N ALA A 384 -20.83 -4.91 -11.78
CA ALA A 384 -20.68 -5.00 -10.33
C ALA A 384 -21.81 -4.25 -9.58
N GLY A 385 -22.24 -3.09 -10.10
CA GLY A 385 -23.38 -2.33 -9.57
C GLY A 385 -24.71 -3.07 -9.71
N TRP A 386 -24.92 -3.73 -10.85
CA TRP A 386 -26.11 -4.55 -11.10
C TRP A 386 -26.17 -5.79 -10.19
N LEU A 387 -25.04 -6.51 -10.05
CA LEU A 387 -24.96 -7.67 -9.15
C LEU A 387 -25.23 -7.31 -7.69
N ARG A 388 -24.78 -6.14 -7.24
CA ARG A 388 -25.07 -5.66 -5.87
C ARG A 388 -26.57 -5.38 -5.66
N ARG A 389 -27.28 -4.86 -6.68
CA ARG A 389 -28.71 -4.59 -6.60
C ARG A 389 -29.57 -5.86 -6.59
N ILE A 390 -29.07 -6.98 -7.12
CA ILE A 390 -29.80 -8.26 -7.14
C ILE A 390 -29.58 -9.03 -5.82
N ARG A 391 -28.46 -8.78 -5.11
CA ARG A 391 -28.11 -9.50 -3.87
C ARG A 391 -28.53 -8.77 -2.58
N GLY A 392 -28.99 -7.53 -2.66
CA GLY A 392 -29.60 -6.77 -1.57
C GLY A 392 -31.08 -6.57 -1.76
#